data_fb6a12a43d5a1f74905a8135f3b3d9c4
#
_entry.id   fb6a12a43d5a1f74905a8135f3b3d9c4
#
_cell.length_a   1.000
_cell.length_b   1.000
_cell.length_c   1.000
_cell.angle_alpha   90.00
_cell.angle_beta   90.00
_cell.angle_gamma   90.00
#
_symmetry.space_group_name_H-M   'P 1'
#
loop_
_entity.id
_entity.type
_entity.pdbx_description
1 polymer ?
#
loop_
_entity_poly.entity_id
_entity_poly.type
_entity_poly.pdbx_seq_one_letter_code
_entity_poly.pdbx_strand_id
1 'polypeptide(L)'
;SELVVDSGTEMNSQEFSEFAQRFNIRLTTTAPEADWQSGKIERHGAFLQSMLSKVDLEHPVSSYADLQIALNQCTHAKNSLSIRQGYAPEVIVFGKHSRLPGSILSDESVPSHEQALQEENSISPAAFRQTLAIRESARRAFHTADNCNALRRALLRRACPTRGHYVKGEWVMTWKNG
;
A
#
# COMPACT_ATOMS: atom_id res chain seq x y z
N SER A 1 -2.21 18.62 11.94
CA SER A 1 -2.23 17.76 10.74
C SER A 1 -3.23 18.29 9.73
N GLU A 2 -2.98 18.03 8.44
CA GLU A 2 -3.85 18.44 7.33
C GLU A 2 -4.32 17.20 6.57
N LEU A 3 -5.61 17.17 6.22
CA LEU A 3 -6.23 16.13 5.42
C LEU A 3 -6.82 16.76 4.17
N VAL A 4 -6.34 16.32 3.02
CA VAL A 4 -6.88 16.73 1.72
C VAL A 4 -7.95 15.71 1.32
N VAL A 5 -9.15 16.18 1.05
CA VAL A 5 -10.32 15.35 0.71
C VAL A 5 -10.91 15.79 -0.63
N ASP A 6 -11.59 14.87 -1.27
CA ASP A 6 -12.36 15.17 -2.46
C ASP A 6 -13.60 16.03 -2.13
N SER A 7 -14.10 16.76 -3.13
CA SER A 7 -15.30 17.60 -3.01
C SER A 7 -16.62 16.80 -2.91
N GLY A 8 -16.54 15.46 -2.77
CA GLY A 8 -17.69 14.59 -2.60
C GLY A 8 -18.57 14.95 -1.40
N THR A 9 -19.87 14.71 -1.50
CA THR A 9 -20.87 15.07 -0.47
C THR A 9 -20.57 14.43 0.88
N GLU A 10 -20.02 13.22 0.91
CA GLU A 10 -19.69 12.49 2.13
C GLU A 10 -18.57 13.17 2.93
N MET A 11 -17.56 13.68 2.24
CA MET A 11 -16.42 14.36 2.87
C MET A 11 -16.71 15.83 3.23
N ASN A 12 -17.77 16.38 2.69
CA ASN A 12 -18.28 17.72 3.01
C ASN A 12 -19.42 17.73 4.04
N SER A 13 -19.70 16.56 4.65
CA SER A 13 -20.73 16.46 5.68
C SER A 13 -20.31 17.23 6.95
N GLN A 14 -21.31 17.76 7.65
CA GLN A 14 -21.09 18.44 8.92
C GLN A 14 -20.45 17.50 9.95
N GLU A 15 -20.90 16.25 9.98
CA GLU A 15 -20.37 15.21 10.88
C GLU A 15 -18.87 14.97 10.67
N PHE A 16 -18.42 14.92 9.42
CA PHE A 16 -17.01 14.76 9.10
C PHE A 16 -16.19 15.99 9.47
N SER A 17 -16.75 17.18 9.27
CA SER A 17 -16.12 18.44 9.69
C SER A 17 -15.96 18.52 11.22
N GLU A 18 -17.00 18.17 11.99
CA GLU A 18 -16.95 18.10 13.44
C GLU A 18 -15.94 17.06 13.94
N PHE A 19 -15.88 15.89 13.28
CA PHE A 19 -14.86 14.87 13.57
C PHE A 19 -13.46 15.44 13.38
N ALA A 20 -13.19 16.07 12.22
CA ALA A 20 -11.88 16.64 11.94
C ALA A 20 -11.48 17.72 12.94
N GLN A 21 -12.41 18.59 13.34
CA GLN A 21 -12.18 19.61 14.36
C GLN A 21 -11.84 19.00 15.72
N ARG A 22 -12.54 17.95 16.13
CA ARG A 22 -12.28 17.24 17.40
C ARG A 22 -10.85 16.72 17.50
N PHE A 23 -10.28 16.29 16.35
CA PHE A 23 -8.90 15.77 16.28
C PHE A 23 -7.88 16.83 15.84
N ASN A 24 -8.28 18.10 15.78
CA ASN A 24 -7.43 19.21 15.31
C ASN A 24 -6.80 18.93 13.93
N ILE A 25 -7.63 18.43 13.01
CA ILE A 25 -7.27 18.13 11.63
C ILE A 25 -7.83 19.26 10.75
N ARG A 26 -6.95 19.93 10.02
CA ARG A 26 -7.35 20.90 9.00
C ARG A 26 -7.82 20.16 7.75
N LEU A 27 -9.06 20.42 7.33
CA LEU A 27 -9.60 19.91 6.07
C LEU A 27 -9.30 20.89 4.94
N THR A 28 -8.80 20.36 3.84
CA THR A 28 -8.62 21.09 2.58
C THR A 28 -9.29 20.28 1.47
N THR A 29 -10.25 20.87 0.79
CA THR A 29 -10.92 20.21 -0.34
C THR A 29 -10.15 20.43 -1.63
N THR A 30 -10.12 19.39 -2.49
CA THR A 30 -9.59 19.51 -3.85
C THR A 30 -10.48 20.44 -4.68
N ALA A 31 -9.90 21.13 -5.66
CA ALA A 31 -10.69 21.93 -6.58
C ALA A 31 -11.63 21.05 -7.38
N PRO A 32 -12.86 21.51 -7.69
CA PRO A 32 -13.76 20.81 -8.60
C PRO A 32 -13.05 20.52 -9.93
N GLU A 33 -13.27 19.34 -10.50
CA GLU A 33 -12.67 18.89 -11.76
C GLU A 33 -11.12 18.72 -11.75
N ALA A 34 -10.51 18.70 -10.58
CA ALA A 34 -9.06 18.51 -10.44
C ALA A 34 -8.70 17.04 -10.15
N ASP A 35 -9.16 16.10 -10.97
CA ASP A 35 -8.95 14.65 -10.81
C ASP A 35 -7.47 14.27 -10.67
N TRP A 36 -6.57 15.06 -11.29
CA TRP A 36 -5.13 14.83 -11.16
C TRP A 36 -4.59 14.99 -9.73
N GLN A 37 -5.27 15.77 -8.87
CA GLN A 37 -4.89 15.92 -7.45
C GLN A 37 -5.17 14.63 -6.68
N SER A 38 -6.24 13.91 -7.04
CA SER A 38 -6.64 12.64 -6.44
C SER A 38 -5.88 11.44 -7.00
N GLY A 39 -5.21 11.57 -8.14
CA GLY A 39 -4.57 10.47 -8.86
C GLY A 39 -3.48 9.70 -8.08
N LYS A 40 -2.92 10.26 -7.00
CA LYS A 40 -2.05 9.51 -6.08
C LYS A 40 -2.86 8.57 -5.20
N ILE A 41 -3.96 9.06 -4.64
CA ILE A 41 -4.85 8.30 -3.76
C ILE A 41 -5.49 7.17 -4.54
N GLU A 42 -5.99 7.45 -5.74
CA GLU A 42 -6.58 6.45 -6.65
C GLU A 42 -5.61 5.31 -6.97
N ARG A 43 -4.36 5.63 -7.30
CA ARG A 43 -3.32 4.61 -7.51
C ARG A 43 -3.05 3.77 -6.28
N HIS A 44 -3.11 4.37 -5.09
CA HIS A 44 -2.97 3.64 -3.84
C HIS A 44 -4.17 2.75 -3.57
N GLY A 45 -5.38 3.22 -3.89
CA GLY A 45 -6.62 2.44 -3.83
C GLY A 45 -6.58 1.24 -4.78
N ALA A 46 -6.24 1.46 -6.05
CA ALA A 46 -6.12 0.39 -7.04
C ALA A 46 -5.08 -0.67 -6.65
N PHE A 47 -3.95 -0.26 -6.07
CA PHE A 47 -2.94 -1.20 -5.56
C PHE A 47 -3.50 -2.05 -4.42
N LEU A 48 -4.17 -1.43 -3.46
CA LEU A 48 -4.78 -2.12 -2.33
C LEU A 48 -5.88 -3.09 -2.79
N GLN A 49 -6.71 -2.67 -3.75
CA GLN A 49 -7.72 -3.53 -4.37
C GLN A 49 -7.10 -4.74 -5.06
N SER A 50 -5.98 -4.55 -5.77
CA SER A 50 -5.24 -5.66 -6.38
C SER A 50 -4.68 -6.65 -5.36
N MET A 51 -4.23 -6.17 -4.19
CA MET A 51 -3.80 -7.03 -3.09
C MET A 51 -4.98 -7.80 -2.51
N LEU A 52 -6.08 -7.10 -2.22
CA LEU A 52 -7.28 -7.68 -1.63
C LEU A 52 -7.87 -8.78 -2.52
N SER A 53 -7.93 -8.57 -3.84
CA SER A 53 -8.39 -9.59 -4.79
C SER A 53 -7.54 -10.87 -4.77
N LYS A 54 -6.23 -10.75 -4.51
CA LYS A 54 -5.34 -11.92 -4.39
C LYS A 54 -5.53 -12.65 -3.07
N VAL A 55 -5.76 -11.90 -1.99
CA VAL A 55 -6.05 -12.48 -0.68
C VAL A 55 -7.39 -13.21 -0.72
N ASP A 56 -8.41 -12.64 -1.37
CA ASP A 56 -9.73 -13.24 -1.51
C ASP A 56 -9.69 -14.58 -2.28
N LEU A 57 -8.79 -14.72 -3.25
CA LEU A 57 -8.59 -15.99 -3.97
C LEU A 57 -8.03 -17.10 -3.08
N GLU A 58 -7.18 -16.79 -2.11
CA GLU A 58 -6.60 -17.77 -1.17
C GLU A 58 -7.47 -17.97 0.07
N HIS A 59 -8.10 -16.91 0.53
CA HIS A 59 -8.93 -16.84 1.74
C HIS A 59 -10.23 -16.12 1.42
N PRO A 60 -11.27 -16.84 0.95
CA PRO A 60 -12.52 -16.24 0.53
C PRO A 60 -13.15 -15.36 1.62
N VAL A 61 -13.45 -14.13 1.27
CA VAL A 61 -14.08 -13.14 2.14
C VAL A 61 -15.59 -13.34 2.08
N SER A 62 -16.15 -13.96 3.12
CA SER A 62 -17.59 -14.31 3.17
C SER A 62 -18.40 -13.38 4.09
N SER A 63 -17.74 -12.63 4.95
CA SER A 63 -18.39 -11.74 5.90
C SER A 63 -17.71 -10.36 5.95
N TYR A 64 -18.42 -9.39 6.51
CA TYR A 64 -17.85 -8.05 6.76
C TYR A 64 -16.64 -8.10 7.71
N ALA A 65 -16.67 -9.00 8.69
CA ALA A 65 -15.55 -9.19 9.60
C ALA A 65 -14.30 -9.73 8.87
N ASP A 66 -14.48 -10.70 7.94
CA ASP A 66 -13.40 -11.22 7.12
C ASP A 66 -12.81 -10.12 6.22
N LEU A 67 -13.69 -9.29 5.63
CA LEU A 67 -13.26 -8.15 4.83
C LEU A 67 -12.41 -7.17 5.64
N GLN A 68 -12.83 -6.84 6.86
CA GLN A 68 -12.07 -5.96 7.74
C GLN A 68 -10.69 -6.56 8.08
N ILE A 69 -10.62 -7.84 8.39
CA ILE A 69 -9.35 -8.52 8.68
C ILE A 69 -8.45 -8.48 7.45
N ALA A 70 -8.95 -8.87 6.28
CA ALA A 70 -8.19 -8.88 5.03
C ALA A 70 -7.69 -7.48 4.67
N LEU A 71 -8.53 -6.45 4.77
CA LEU A 71 -8.18 -5.07 4.49
C LEU A 71 -7.11 -4.54 5.45
N ASN A 72 -7.24 -4.83 6.74
CA ASN A 72 -6.26 -4.45 7.74
C ASN A 72 -4.89 -5.10 7.48
N GLN A 73 -4.87 -6.38 7.13
CA GLN A 73 -3.62 -7.08 6.82
C GLN A 73 -2.99 -6.58 5.51
N CYS A 74 -3.78 -6.30 4.47
CA CYS A 74 -3.29 -5.69 3.22
C CYS A 74 -2.71 -4.29 3.46
N THR A 75 -3.39 -3.47 4.24
CA THR A 75 -2.94 -2.12 4.60
C THR A 75 -1.65 -2.17 5.42
N HIS A 76 -1.58 -3.07 6.39
CA HIS A 76 -0.37 -3.30 7.18
C HIS A 76 0.80 -3.74 6.30
N ALA A 77 0.61 -4.75 5.43
CA ALA A 77 1.65 -5.22 4.50
C ALA A 77 2.15 -4.08 3.60
N LYS A 78 1.24 -3.28 3.05
CA LYS A 78 1.60 -2.13 2.22
C LYS A 78 2.41 -1.08 2.99
N ASN A 79 2.05 -0.77 4.22
CA ASN A 79 2.71 0.25 5.02
C ASN A 79 4.07 -0.19 5.57
N SER A 80 4.26 -1.49 5.79
CA SER A 80 5.52 -2.05 6.29
C SER A 80 6.50 -2.43 5.18
N LEU A 81 6.02 -2.92 4.03
CA LEU A 81 6.86 -3.45 2.95
C LEU A 81 7.16 -2.45 1.83
N SER A 82 6.34 -1.39 1.69
CA SER A 82 6.56 -0.36 0.67
C SER A 82 7.74 0.53 1.07
N ILE A 83 8.89 0.34 0.45
CA ILE A 83 10.07 1.16 0.72
C ILE A 83 10.13 2.30 -0.29
N ARG A 84 10.14 3.53 0.20
CA ARG A 84 10.36 4.73 -0.60
C ARG A 84 11.49 5.55 0.03
N GLN A 85 12.49 5.89 -0.77
CA GLN A 85 13.67 6.63 -0.29
C GLN A 85 14.34 6.00 0.96
N GLY A 86 14.30 4.67 1.05
CA GLY A 86 14.91 3.92 2.15
C GLY A 86 14.02 3.70 3.38
N TYR A 87 12.82 4.28 3.42
CA TYR A 87 11.92 4.18 4.58
C TYR A 87 10.54 3.64 4.21
N ALA A 88 9.98 2.80 5.07
CA ALA A 88 8.60 2.38 4.99
C ALA A 88 7.67 3.48 5.56
N PRO A 89 6.41 3.63 5.07
CA PRO A 89 5.46 4.60 5.60
C PRO A 89 5.28 4.52 7.12
N GLU A 90 5.25 3.33 7.69
CA GLU A 90 5.13 3.14 9.15
C GLU A 90 6.33 3.73 9.92
N VAL A 91 7.54 3.63 9.36
CA VAL A 91 8.74 4.20 9.98
C VAL A 91 8.69 5.72 9.96
N ILE A 92 8.19 6.31 8.87
CA ILE A 92 8.03 7.77 8.75
C ILE A 92 7.04 8.29 9.79
N VAL A 93 5.95 7.55 10.04
CA VAL A 93 4.88 7.99 10.95
C VAL A 93 5.20 7.67 12.41
N PHE A 94 5.68 6.46 12.69
CA PHE A 94 5.84 5.95 14.05
C PHE A 94 7.29 5.89 14.54
N GLY A 95 8.27 6.20 13.67
CA GLY A 95 9.70 6.15 13.98
C GLY A 95 10.27 4.74 14.19
N LYS A 96 9.49 3.70 13.95
CA LYS A 96 9.89 2.29 14.14
C LYS A 96 9.21 1.37 13.14
N HIS A 97 9.86 0.25 12.85
CA HIS A 97 9.24 -0.85 12.11
C HIS A 97 8.31 -1.65 13.02
N SER A 98 7.19 -2.09 12.45
CA SER A 98 6.36 -3.10 13.10
C SER A 98 7.16 -4.39 13.22
N ARG A 99 7.19 -4.99 14.40
CA ARG A 99 7.78 -6.32 14.58
C ARG A 99 6.92 -7.33 13.84
N LEU A 100 7.49 -7.92 12.81
CA LEU A 100 6.84 -9.00 12.06
C LEU A 100 7.45 -10.31 12.55
N PRO A 101 6.64 -11.30 12.93
CA PRO A 101 7.12 -12.65 13.18
C PRO A 101 7.91 -13.16 11.97
N GLY A 102 9.11 -13.74 12.19
CA GLY A 102 9.97 -14.22 11.11
C GLY A 102 10.71 -13.15 10.30
N SER A 103 10.84 -11.93 10.84
CA SER A 103 11.71 -10.90 10.23
C SER A 103 13.18 -11.32 10.37
N ILE A 104 13.95 -11.22 9.28
CA ILE A 104 15.41 -11.49 9.23
C ILE A 104 16.21 -10.64 10.24
N LEU A 105 15.61 -9.53 10.70
CA LEU A 105 16.20 -8.62 11.70
C LEU A 105 15.81 -8.98 13.15
N SER A 106 14.97 -9.98 13.37
CA SER A 106 14.68 -10.49 14.69
C SER A 106 15.75 -11.51 15.08
N ASP A 107 16.26 -11.40 16.31
CA ASP A 107 17.24 -12.32 16.89
C ASP A 107 16.97 -13.78 16.48
N GLU A 108 18.03 -14.53 16.19
CA GLU A 108 18.03 -15.94 15.73
C GLU A 108 17.24 -16.91 16.63
N SER A 109 16.73 -16.44 17.76
CA SER A 109 15.97 -17.22 18.73
C SER A 109 14.45 -17.22 18.51
N VAL A 110 13.93 -16.48 17.55
CA VAL A 110 12.48 -16.47 17.27
C VAL A 110 12.19 -17.58 16.27
N PRO A 111 11.44 -18.62 16.66
CA PRO A 111 11.07 -19.69 15.76
C PRO A 111 10.38 -19.12 14.52
N SER A 112 10.60 -19.75 13.36
CA SER A 112 9.91 -19.36 12.13
C SER A 112 8.40 -19.42 12.39
N HIS A 113 7.63 -18.59 11.68
CA HIS A 113 6.18 -18.52 11.84
C HIS A 113 5.51 -19.91 11.79
N GLU A 114 6.02 -20.79 10.93
CA GLU A 114 5.54 -22.17 10.81
C GLU A 114 5.87 -23.02 12.05
N GLN A 115 7.06 -22.82 12.65
CA GLN A 115 7.46 -23.50 13.87
C GLN A 115 6.64 -23.03 15.08
N ALA A 116 6.40 -21.72 15.19
CA ALA A 116 5.54 -21.16 16.23
C ALA A 116 4.10 -21.70 16.13
N LEU A 117 3.58 -21.87 14.90
CA LEU A 117 2.26 -22.46 14.65
C LEU A 117 2.20 -23.96 14.99
N GLN A 118 3.33 -24.67 14.91
CA GLN A 118 3.43 -26.11 15.25
C GLN A 118 3.60 -26.34 16.76
N GLU A 119 4.33 -25.49 17.44
CA GLU A 119 4.58 -25.60 18.89
C GLU A 119 3.39 -25.18 19.73
N GLU A 120 2.59 -24.21 19.28
CA GLU A 120 1.38 -23.69 19.98
C GLU A 120 0.08 -24.42 19.65
N ASN A 121 0.12 -25.66 19.23
CA ASN A 121 -1.09 -26.45 18.86
C ASN A 121 -2.14 -26.57 19.96
N SER A 122 -1.86 -26.16 21.19
CA SER A 122 -2.79 -26.27 22.33
C SER A 122 -3.46 -24.97 22.75
N ILE A 123 -2.98 -23.78 22.32
CA ILE A 123 -3.41 -22.52 22.95
C ILE A 123 -3.87 -21.46 21.96
N SER A 124 -3.57 -21.59 20.68
CA SER A 124 -3.94 -20.56 19.72
C SER A 124 -5.37 -20.71 19.19
N PRO A 125 -6.28 -19.75 19.40
CA PRO A 125 -7.62 -19.81 18.85
C PRO A 125 -7.55 -19.93 17.31
N ALA A 126 -8.47 -20.70 16.71
CA ALA A 126 -8.55 -20.88 15.28
C ALA A 126 -8.60 -19.53 14.52
N ALA A 127 -9.28 -18.54 15.09
CA ALA A 127 -9.34 -17.17 14.59
C ALA A 127 -7.96 -16.48 14.49
N PHE A 128 -7.07 -16.71 15.46
CA PHE A 128 -5.71 -16.15 15.45
C PHE A 128 -4.89 -16.79 14.32
N ARG A 129 -4.95 -18.11 14.16
CA ARG A 129 -4.28 -18.81 13.04
C ARG A 129 -4.76 -18.33 11.68
N GLN A 130 -6.08 -18.14 11.53
CA GLN A 130 -6.66 -17.58 10.31
C GLN A 130 -6.13 -16.17 10.03
N THR A 131 -6.07 -15.30 11.04
CA THR A 131 -5.51 -13.94 10.89
C THR A 131 -4.05 -13.97 10.45
N LEU A 132 -3.25 -14.90 10.98
CA LEU A 132 -1.86 -15.06 10.59
C LEU A 132 -1.72 -15.56 9.14
N ALA A 133 -2.56 -16.51 8.72
CA ALA A 133 -2.58 -16.99 7.34
C ALA A 133 -2.97 -15.87 6.35
N ILE A 134 -3.98 -15.07 6.68
CA ILE A 134 -4.37 -13.89 5.88
C ILE A 134 -3.24 -12.86 5.83
N ARG A 135 -2.52 -12.64 6.94
CA ARG A 135 -1.35 -11.74 6.96
C ARG A 135 -0.26 -12.19 5.99
N GLU A 136 0.05 -13.47 5.98
CA GLU A 136 1.06 -14.03 5.08
C GLU A 136 0.63 -13.92 3.62
N SER A 137 -0.63 -14.24 3.33
CA SER A 137 -1.23 -14.04 2.01
C SER A 137 -1.15 -12.57 1.57
N ALA A 138 -1.47 -11.62 2.44
CA ALA A 138 -1.37 -10.19 2.15
C ALA A 138 0.06 -9.74 1.82
N ARG A 139 1.08 -10.29 2.51
CA ARG A 139 2.50 -10.02 2.20
C ARG A 139 2.89 -10.55 0.81
N ARG A 140 2.51 -11.78 0.48
CA ARG A 140 2.73 -12.36 -0.87
C ARG A 140 2.01 -11.55 -1.93
N ALA A 141 0.77 -11.16 -1.66
CA ALA A 141 -0.02 -10.31 -2.57
C ALA A 141 0.64 -8.95 -2.82
N PHE A 142 1.24 -8.33 -1.79
CA PHE A 142 2.01 -7.09 -1.94
C PHE A 142 3.19 -7.29 -2.90
N HIS A 143 4.04 -8.27 -2.66
CA HIS A 143 5.21 -8.52 -3.51
C HIS A 143 4.81 -8.80 -4.96
N THR A 144 3.76 -9.59 -5.16
CA THR A 144 3.24 -9.89 -6.50
C THR A 144 2.73 -8.63 -7.19
N ALA A 145 1.95 -7.79 -6.50
CA ALA A 145 1.43 -6.55 -7.05
C ALA A 145 2.54 -5.52 -7.34
N ASP A 146 3.54 -5.40 -6.46
CA ASP A 146 4.66 -4.48 -6.65
C ASP A 146 5.56 -4.92 -7.80
N ASN A 147 5.86 -6.21 -7.92
CA ASN A 147 6.61 -6.76 -9.03
C ASN A 147 5.89 -6.58 -10.37
N CYS A 148 4.58 -6.80 -10.43
CA CYS A 148 3.77 -6.52 -11.63
C CYS A 148 3.83 -5.05 -12.02
N ASN A 149 3.72 -4.14 -11.05
CA ASN A 149 3.81 -2.71 -11.29
C ASN A 149 5.24 -2.28 -11.70
N ALA A 150 6.27 -2.88 -11.13
CA ALA A 150 7.66 -2.62 -11.51
C ALA A 150 7.92 -3.07 -12.95
N LEU A 151 7.45 -4.27 -13.32
CA LEU A 151 7.56 -4.79 -14.68
C LEU A 151 6.78 -3.92 -15.68
N ARG A 152 5.53 -3.56 -15.36
CA ARG A 152 4.72 -2.65 -16.19
C ARG A 152 5.43 -1.32 -16.41
N ARG A 153 5.99 -0.72 -15.37
CA ARG A 153 6.75 0.52 -15.47
C ARG A 153 7.99 0.36 -16.35
N ALA A 154 8.70 -0.77 -16.25
CA ALA A 154 9.86 -1.05 -17.08
C ALA A 154 9.48 -1.20 -18.57
N LEU A 155 8.37 -1.91 -18.85
CA LEU A 155 7.87 -2.09 -20.22
C LEU A 155 7.35 -0.79 -20.84
N LEU A 156 6.73 0.08 -20.03
CA LEU A 156 6.23 1.39 -20.48
C LEU A 156 7.33 2.45 -20.59
N ARG A 157 8.49 2.24 -19.98
CA ARG A 157 9.64 3.10 -20.19
C ARG A 157 10.10 2.91 -21.64
N ARG A 158 9.90 3.94 -22.45
CA ARG A 158 10.58 4.00 -23.72
C ARG A 158 12.08 3.96 -23.44
N ALA A 159 12.76 2.97 -23.99
CA ALA A 159 14.22 3.00 -24.06
C ALA A 159 14.59 4.25 -24.84
N CYS A 160 14.89 5.33 -24.15
CA CYS A 160 15.62 6.44 -24.76
C CYS A 160 17.05 5.93 -24.89
N PRO A 161 17.54 5.61 -26.10
CA PRO A 161 18.95 5.38 -26.27
C PRO A 161 19.66 6.63 -25.76
N THR A 162 20.61 6.45 -24.84
CA THR A 162 21.53 7.52 -24.44
C THR A 162 22.34 7.87 -25.69
N ARG A 163 21.80 8.76 -26.49
CA ARG A 163 22.60 9.38 -27.55
C ARG A 163 23.60 10.30 -26.86
N GLY A 164 24.85 10.18 -27.31
CA GLY A 164 25.89 11.16 -26.99
C GLY A 164 25.49 12.58 -27.39
N HIS A 165 26.31 13.55 -27.12
CA HIS A 165 26.04 14.95 -27.45
C HIS A 165 25.62 15.11 -28.92
N TYR A 166 24.52 15.85 -29.14
CA TYR A 166 24.05 16.18 -30.48
C TYR A 166 25.12 17.02 -31.22
N VAL A 167 25.37 16.70 -32.47
CA VAL A 167 26.30 17.44 -33.32
C VAL A 167 25.52 18.54 -34.03
N LYS A 168 26.17 19.69 -34.24
CA LYS A 168 25.57 20.82 -34.96
C LYS A 168 25.15 20.39 -36.37
N GLY A 169 23.84 20.50 -36.71
CA GLY A 169 23.27 20.07 -37.98
C GLY A 169 22.49 18.75 -37.91
N GLU A 170 22.44 18.09 -36.78
CA GLU A 170 21.64 16.87 -36.56
C GLU A 170 20.16 17.19 -36.41
N TRP A 171 19.28 16.40 -37.07
CA TRP A 171 17.86 16.54 -36.97
C TRP A 171 17.39 15.92 -35.63
N VAL A 172 16.68 16.71 -34.81
CA VAL A 172 16.12 16.29 -33.55
C VAL A 172 14.61 16.44 -33.56
N MET A 173 13.87 15.41 -33.10
CA MET A 173 12.45 15.52 -32.84
C MET A 173 12.23 16.03 -31.42
N THR A 174 11.57 17.17 -31.29
CA THR A 174 11.14 17.71 -29.99
C THR A 174 9.63 17.52 -29.83
N TRP A 175 9.22 17.02 -28.66
CA TRP A 175 7.80 17.03 -28.30
C TRP A 175 7.42 18.45 -27.84
N LYS A 176 6.50 19.07 -28.55
CA LYS A 176 5.72 20.21 -28.02
C LYS A 176 4.44 19.65 -27.39
N ASN A 177 4.26 19.88 -26.11
CA ASN A 177 2.94 19.73 -25.51
C ASN A 177 2.05 20.81 -26.13
N GLY A 178 1.01 20.38 -26.85
CA GLY A 178 -0.02 21.25 -27.38
C GLY A 178 -0.93 21.76 -26.29
#